data_5263fd8a51a8ef4c57eb7a232b72d84d
#
_entry.id   5263fd8a51a8ef4c57eb7a232b72d84d
#
_cell.length_a   1.000
_cell.length_b   1.000
_cell.length_c   1.000
_cell.angle_alpha   90.00
_cell.angle_beta   90.00
_cell.angle_gamma   90.00
#
_symmetry.space_group_name_H-M   'P 1'
#
loop_
_entity.id
_entity.type
_entity.pdbx_description
1 polymer ?
#
loop_
_entity_poly.entity_id
_entity_poly.type
_entity_poly.pdbx_seq_one_letter_code
_entity_poly.pdbx_strand_id
1 'polypeptide(L)'
;NLKFPDPYDNNPDFAGKDVVFTVTVNYIQGERKTVEFDDEFAKNNSNGECNTTEEYREKVRNDLYNDKVSGIADTAFMTVLSNSEVKECPQFLVDLMKLRLDASYKSIASKYKYDDFEKFVQDYFETTIDEYNKSLDERATQYVKQQLVTEAIAEKENIAVSDEEYQETLKEYMDGNGVSNEEEMEKFSIDNFASKLDTIINEAVILNKVLKV
;
A
#
# COMPACT_ATOMS: atom_id res chain seq x y z
N ASN A 1 46.75 -8.08 4.15
CA ASN A 1 46.15 -7.95 5.47
C ASN A 1 45.41 -6.63 5.52
N LEU A 2 44.16 -6.67 5.90
CA LEU A 2 43.31 -5.51 6.10
C LEU A 2 43.05 -5.35 7.59
N LYS A 3 42.94 -4.08 8.00
CA LYS A 3 42.54 -3.71 9.36
C LYS A 3 41.36 -2.77 9.29
N PHE A 4 40.45 -2.88 10.26
CA PHE A 4 39.45 -1.83 10.47
C PHE A 4 40.20 -0.54 10.89
N PRO A 5 39.74 0.63 10.44
CA PRO A 5 40.30 1.90 10.90
C PRO A 5 40.12 2.04 12.42
N ASP A 6 40.95 2.90 13.01
CA ASP A 6 40.82 3.25 14.43
C ASP A 6 40.86 4.79 14.51
N PRO A 7 39.74 5.43 14.88
CA PRO A 7 38.47 4.88 15.30
C PRO A 7 37.65 4.28 14.14
N TYR A 8 36.71 3.36 14.47
CA TYR A 8 35.73 2.81 13.57
C TYR A 8 34.30 3.10 14.08
N ASP A 9 33.73 4.19 13.63
CA ASP A 9 32.49 4.76 14.18
C ASP A 9 31.26 3.86 13.98
N ASN A 10 31.25 3.04 12.91
CA ASN A 10 30.14 2.12 12.65
C ASN A 10 30.05 0.97 13.67
N ASN A 11 31.17 0.55 14.24
CA ASN A 11 31.22 -0.43 15.30
C ASN A 11 32.56 -0.34 16.06
N PRO A 12 32.60 0.34 17.20
CA PRO A 12 33.83 0.54 17.99
C PRO A 12 34.54 -0.74 18.41
N ASP A 13 33.79 -1.86 18.54
CA ASP A 13 34.37 -3.14 18.93
C ASP A 13 35.31 -3.73 17.86
N PHE A 14 35.23 -3.27 16.63
CA PHE A 14 36.11 -3.70 15.55
C PHE A 14 37.29 -2.73 15.29
N ALA A 15 37.33 -1.57 15.93
CA ALA A 15 38.36 -0.58 15.73
C ALA A 15 39.76 -1.20 15.88
N GLY A 16 40.64 -1.00 14.89
CA GLY A 16 42.01 -1.47 14.87
C GLY A 16 42.20 -2.99 14.80
N LYS A 17 41.15 -3.80 14.68
CA LYS A 17 41.26 -5.27 14.58
C LYS A 17 41.63 -5.71 13.16
N ASP A 18 42.41 -6.77 13.07
CA ASP A 18 42.66 -7.45 11.79
C ASP A 18 41.42 -8.11 11.27
N VAL A 19 41.18 -8.05 9.96
CA VAL A 19 40.06 -8.63 9.29
C VAL A 19 40.45 -9.49 8.10
N VAL A 20 39.78 -10.61 7.97
CA VAL A 20 39.89 -11.49 6.79
C VAL A 20 38.49 -11.57 6.14
N PHE A 21 38.42 -11.16 4.88
CA PHE A 21 37.21 -11.29 4.07
C PHE A 21 37.33 -12.51 3.16
N THR A 22 36.37 -13.40 3.22
CA THR A 22 36.18 -14.45 2.22
C THR A 22 35.24 -13.91 1.16
N VAL A 23 35.71 -13.69 -0.06
CA VAL A 23 34.92 -13.14 -1.15
C VAL A 23 34.69 -14.20 -2.21
N THR A 24 33.44 -14.47 -2.52
CA THR A 24 33.03 -15.28 -3.66
C THR A 24 32.56 -14.35 -4.76
N VAL A 25 33.27 -14.35 -5.91
CA VAL A 25 32.86 -13.57 -7.08
C VAL A 25 31.82 -14.38 -7.84
N ASN A 26 30.54 -13.96 -7.75
CA ASN A 26 29.46 -14.63 -8.43
C ASN A 26 29.37 -14.26 -9.92
N TYR A 27 29.70 -13.01 -10.25
CA TYR A 27 29.76 -12.52 -11.64
C TYR A 27 30.62 -11.25 -11.73
N ILE A 28 31.10 -10.98 -12.90
CA ILE A 28 31.78 -9.72 -13.24
C ILE A 28 30.85 -8.97 -14.19
N GLN A 29 30.44 -7.75 -13.80
CA GLN A 29 29.63 -6.91 -14.67
C GLN A 29 30.41 -6.55 -15.92
N GLY A 30 29.86 -6.90 -17.09
CA GLY A 30 30.42 -6.49 -18.39
C GLY A 30 30.18 -5.01 -18.71
N GLU A 31 30.59 -4.60 -19.89
CA GLU A 31 30.30 -3.25 -20.38
C GLU A 31 28.78 -3.00 -20.49
N ARG A 32 28.33 -1.78 -20.13
CA ARG A 32 26.95 -1.36 -20.35
C ARG A 32 26.67 -1.32 -21.85
N LYS A 33 25.76 -2.15 -22.30
CA LYS A 33 25.21 -2.08 -23.66
C LYS A 33 23.98 -1.19 -23.65
N THR A 34 23.93 -0.25 -24.58
CA THR A 34 22.70 0.47 -24.87
C THR A 34 21.76 -0.52 -25.58
N VAL A 35 20.60 -0.74 -24.98
CA VAL A 35 19.56 -1.56 -25.62
C VAL A 35 18.86 -0.69 -26.65
N GLU A 36 18.68 -1.19 -27.87
CA GLU A 36 17.90 -0.51 -28.89
C GLU A 36 16.42 -0.49 -28.47
N PHE A 37 15.76 0.62 -28.76
CA PHE A 37 14.33 0.76 -28.53
C PHE A 37 13.59 0.25 -29.76
N ASP A 38 13.44 -1.06 -29.83
CA ASP A 38 12.76 -1.81 -30.88
C ASP A 38 11.55 -2.60 -30.38
N ASP A 39 10.90 -3.35 -31.24
CA ASP A 39 9.71 -4.12 -30.87
C ASP A 39 10.03 -5.27 -29.90
N GLU A 40 11.24 -5.80 -29.90
CA GLU A 40 11.68 -6.78 -28.91
C GLU A 40 11.79 -6.14 -27.52
N PHE A 41 12.36 -4.93 -27.46
CA PHE A 41 12.37 -4.14 -26.22
C PHE A 41 10.95 -3.89 -25.70
N ALA A 42 10.03 -3.44 -26.59
CA ALA A 42 8.65 -3.17 -26.21
C ALA A 42 7.96 -4.40 -25.62
N LYS A 43 8.10 -5.54 -26.27
CA LYS A 43 7.53 -6.81 -25.82
C LYS A 43 8.09 -7.26 -24.48
N ASN A 44 9.43 -7.19 -24.29
CA ASN A 44 10.08 -7.65 -23.09
C ASN A 44 9.77 -6.74 -21.88
N ASN A 45 9.66 -5.43 -22.08
CA ASN A 45 9.44 -4.46 -21.00
C ASN A 45 7.94 -4.22 -20.69
N SER A 46 7.03 -4.71 -21.52
CA SER A 46 5.59 -4.71 -21.26
C SER A 46 5.07 -6.07 -20.77
N ASN A 47 5.94 -7.02 -20.45
CA ASN A 47 5.55 -8.40 -20.15
C ASN A 47 4.68 -9.06 -21.26
N GLY A 48 4.88 -8.64 -22.50
CA GLY A 48 4.16 -9.15 -23.66
C GLY A 48 2.83 -8.44 -23.97
N GLU A 49 2.46 -7.39 -23.24
CA GLU A 49 1.26 -6.60 -23.50
C GLU A 49 1.36 -5.76 -24.77
N CYS A 50 2.57 -5.30 -25.11
CA CYS A 50 2.86 -4.52 -26.31
C CYS A 50 3.72 -5.33 -27.27
N ASN A 51 3.34 -5.34 -28.55
CA ASN A 51 4.10 -6.02 -29.61
C ASN A 51 4.97 -5.08 -30.42
N THR A 52 4.71 -3.77 -30.35
CA THR A 52 5.45 -2.74 -31.10
C THR A 52 5.91 -1.61 -30.20
N THR A 53 6.94 -0.90 -30.64
CA THR A 53 7.43 0.32 -29.94
C THR A 53 6.35 1.40 -29.87
N GLU A 54 5.44 1.48 -30.85
CA GLU A 54 4.33 2.45 -30.86
C GLU A 54 3.31 2.12 -29.77
N GLU A 55 2.88 0.86 -29.66
CA GLU A 55 2.00 0.39 -28.59
C GLU A 55 2.61 0.65 -27.22
N TYR A 56 3.91 0.39 -27.06
CA TYR A 56 4.63 0.64 -25.81
C TYR A 56 4.70 2.12 -25.45
N ARG A 57 4.93 3.01 -26.43
CA ARG A 57 4.90 4.47 -26.21
C ARG A 57 3.51 4.96 -25.80
N GLU A 58 2.47 4.41 -26.40
CA GLU A 58 1.10 4.75 -26.06
C GLU A 58 0.74 4.28 -24.65
N LYS A 59 1.09 3.04 -24.32
CA LYS A 59 0.94 2.50 -22.96
C LYS A 59 1.64 3.40 -21.93
N VAL A 60 2.91 3.69 -22.10
CA VAL A 60 3.68 4.54 -21.17
C VAL A 60 3.07 5.93 -21.07
N ARG A 61 2.59 6.52 -22.16
CA ARG A 61 1.91 7.82 -22.14
C ARG A 61 0.64 7.77 -21.31
N ASN A 62 -0.17 6.72 -21.51
CA ASN A 62 -1.42 6.54 -20.77
C ASN A 62 -1.16 6.27 -19.29
N ASP A 63 -0.17 5.44 -18.96
CA ASP A 63 0.22 5.16 -17.58
C ASP A 63 0.66 6.47 -16.86
N LEU A 64 1.55 7.25 -17.47
CA LEU A 64 2.00 8.55 -16.94
C LEU A 64 0.86 9.58 -16.81
N TYR A 65 -0.07 9.57 -17.77
CA TYR A 65 -1.25 10.43 -17.71
C TYR A 65 -2.15 10.04 -16.53
N ASN A 66 -2.45 8.75 -16.39
CA ASN A 66 -3.28 8.22 -15.32
C ASN A 66 -2.65 8.47 -13.94
N ASP A 67 -1.35 8.23 -13.79
CA ASP A 67 -0.61 8.52 -12.55
C ASP A 67 -0.71 9.99 -12.17
N LYS A 68 -0.57 10.88 -13.16
CA LYS A 68 -0.69 12.32 -12.92
C LYS A 68 -2.11 12.75 -12.55
N VAL A 69 -3.12 12.19 -13.21
CA VAL A 69 -4.53 12.43 -12.89
C VAL A 69 -4.85 11.96 -11.49
N SER A 70 -4.42 10.75 -11.13
CA SER A 70 -4.61 10.21 -9.77
C SER A 70 -3.94 11.08 -8.71
N GLY A 71 -2.70 11.52 -8.93
CA GLY A 71 -2.01 12.42 -7.99
C GLY A 71 -2.70 13.78 -7.81
N ILE A 72 -3.34 14.32 -8.88
CA ILE A 72 -4.14 15.55 -8.80
C ILE A 72 -5.42 15.28 -8.01
N ALA A 73 -6.11 14.17 -8.28
CA ALA A 73 -7.33 13.78 -7.57
C ALA A 73 -7.08 13.60 -6.07
N ASP A 74 -6.02 12.90 -5.71
CA ASP A 74 -5.61 12.72 -4.31
C ASP A 74 -5.33 14.07 -3.62
N THR A 75 -4.61 14.95 -4.29
CA THR A 75 -4.29 16.29 -3.76
C THR A 75 -5.57 17.14 -3.58
N ALA A 76 -6.48 17.09 -4.53
CA ALA A 76 -7.77 17.77 -4.45
C ALA A 76 -8.60 17.22 -3.30
N PHE A 77 -8.70 15.89 -3.18
CA PHE A 77 -9.42 15.23 -2.09
C PHE A 77 -8.83 15.58 -0.71
N MET A 78 -7.51 15.54 -0.56
CA MET A 78 -6.85 15.94 0.69
C MET A 78 -7.10 17.42 1.03
N THR A 79 -7.21 18.29 0.02
CA THR A 79 -7.58 19.69 0.21
C THR A 79 -9.03 19.83 0.69
N VAL A 80 -9.96 19.07 0.10
CA VAL A 80 -11.36 19.01 0.55
C VAL A 80 -11.44 18.51 1.98
N LEU A 81 -10.74 17.41 2.28
CA LEU A 81 -10.73 16.80 3.62
C LEU A 81 -10.18 17.79 4.68
N SER A 82 -9.11 18.50 4.38
CA SER A 82 -8.50 19.47 5.30
C SER A 82 -9.39 20.68 5.56
N ASN A 83 -10.21 21.08 4.58
CA ASN A 83 -11.16 22.19 4.67
C ASN A 83 -12.54 21.76 5.19
N SER A 84 -12.76 20.46 5.37
CA SER A 84 -14.03 19.93 5.86
C SER A 84 -14.09 19.93 7.38
N GLU A 85 -15.19 20.45 7.93
CA GLU A 85 -15.51 20.37 9.34
C GLU A 85 -16.45 19.17 9.61
N VAL A 86 -15.92 18.14 10.26
CA VAL A 86 -16.73 17.03 10.76
C VAL A 86 -17.22 17.38 12.16
N LYS A 87 -18.49 17.73 12.27
CA LYS A 87 -19.11 18.22 13.54
C LYS A 87 -19.13 17.17 14.62
N GLU A 88 -19.32 15.91 14.26
CA GLU A 88 -19.37 14.79 15.17
C GLU A 88 -18.74 13.57 14.49
N CYS A 89 -17.85 12.91 15.21
CA CYS A 89 -17.26 11.64 14.81
C CYS A 89 -17.80 10.56 15.76
N PRO A 90 -18.79 9.75 15.34
CA PRO A 90 -19.41 8.78 16.21
C PRO A 90 -18.39 7.79 16.78
N GLN A 91 -18.33 7.67 18.10
CA GLN A 91 -17.33 6.83 18.78
C GLN A 91 -17.36 5.38 18.29
N PHE A 92 -18.54 4.83 18.02
CA PHE A 92 -18.66 3.44 17.55
C PHE A 92 -17.97 3.22 16.19
N LEU A 93 -17.94 4.23 15.29
CA LEU A 93 -17.21 4.15 14.03
C LEU A 93 -15.71 4.19 14.27
N VAL A 94 -15.25 5.00 15.22
CA VAL A 94 -13.83 5.05 15.61
C VAL A 94 -13.39 3.71 16.18
N ASP A 95 -14.20 3.13 17.08
CA ASP A 95 -13.92 1.83 17.68
C ASP A 95 -13.90 0.70 16.63
N LEU A 96 -14.82 0.72 15.67
CA LEU A 96 -14.84 -0.22 14.55
C LEU A 96 -13.59 -0.05 13.67
N MET A 97 -13.22 1.18 13.35
CA MET A 97 -12.03 1.45 12.53
C MET A 97 -10.75 1.05 13.27
N LYS A 98 -10.66 1.26 14.57
CA LYS A 98 -9.55 0.74 15.39
C LYS A 98 -9.43 -0.77 15.28
N LEU A 99 -10.54 -1.48 15.38
CA LEU A 99 -10.57 -2.95 15.24
C LEU A 99 -10.06 -3.38 13.86
N ARG A 100 -10.47 -2.71 12.79
CA ARG A 100 -10.04 -2.98 11.41
C ARG A 100 -8.54 -2.73 11.24
N LEU A 101 -8.03 -1.61 11.72
CA LEU A 101 -6.60 -1.26 11.65
C LEU A 101 -5.74 -2.23 12.47
N ASP A 102 -6.16 -2.56 13.68
CA ASP A 102 -5.44 -3.50 14.56
C ASP A 102 -5.38 -4.90 13.94
N ALA A 103 -6.50 -5.40 13.38
CA ALA A 103 -6.53 -6.67 12.66
C ALA A 103 -5.57 -6.66 11.46
N SER A 104 -5.56 -5.59 10.68
CA SER A 104 -4.66 -5.43 9.53
C SER A 104 -3.18 -5.47 9.95
N TYR A 105 -2.79 -4.75 11.01
CA TYR A 105 -1.41 -4.79 11.49
C TYR A 105 -1.01 -6.13 12.08
N LYS A 106 -1.93 -6.82 12.77
CA LYS A 106 -1.69 -8.19 13.25
C LYS A 106 -1.52 -9.18 12.10
N SER A 107 -2.29 -9.03 11.03
CA SER A 107 -2.12 -9.81 9.81
C SER A 107 -0.73 -9.56 9.18
N ILE A 108 -0.30 -8.29 9.11
CA ILE A 108 1.04 -7.94 8.63
C ILE A 108 2.12 -8.58 9.52
N ALA A 109 2.01 -8.46 10.83
CA ALA A 109 2.94 -9.09 11.77
C ALA A 109 3.07 -10.59 11.54
N SER A 110 1.94 -11.28 11.36
CA SER A 110 1.92 -12.72 11.04
C SER A 110 2.62 -13.03 9.71
N LYS A 111 2.41 -12.24 8.65
CA LYS A 111 3.10 -12.40 7.35
C LYS A 111 4.63 -12.26 7.50
N TYR A 112 5.09 -11.37 8.36
CA TYR A 112 6.50 -11.20 8.71
C TYR A 112 7.01 -12.18 9.77
N LYS A 113 6.17 -13.17 10.17
CA LYS A 113 6.51 -14.23 11.14
C LYS A 113 6.86 -13.72 12.54
N TYR A 114 6.18 -12.66 12.97
CA TYR A 114 6.21 -12.23 14.35
C TYR A 114 5.16 -13.01 15.16
N ASP A 115 5.60 -13.75 16.15
CA ASP A 115 4.72 -14.44 17.11
C ASP A 115 4.27 -13.50 18.24
N ASP A 116 5.02 -12.41 18.46
CA ASP A 116 4.76 -11.38 19.46
C ASP A 116 4.47 -10.05 18.77
N PHE A 117 3.23 -9.57 18.93
CA PHE A 117 2.79 -8.32 18.31
C PHE A 117 3.46 -7.08 18.93
N GLU A 118 3.77 -7.10 20.25
CA GLU A 118 4.49 -5.99 20.88
C GLU A 118 5.89 -5.84 20.30
N LYS A 119 6.57 -6.96 20.07
CA LYS A 119 7.86 -6.96 19.38
C LYS A 119 7.75 -6.45 17.94
N PHE A 120 6.70 -6.84 17.20
CA PHE A 120 6.43 -6.28 15.87
C PHE A 120 6.27 -4.76 15.94
N VAL A 121 5.50 -4.25 16.91
CA VAL A 121 5.32 -2.81 17.11
C VAL A 121 6.65 -2.09 17.38
N GLN A 122 7.50 -2.66 18.22
CA GLN A 122 8.82 -2.09 18.52
C GLN A 122 9.74 -2.08 17.31
N ASP A 123 9.81 -3.19 16.58
CA ASP A 123 10.74 -3.35 15.45
C ASP A 123 10.28 -2.61 14.17
N TYR A 124 8.97 -2.55 13.94
CA TYR A 124 8.38 -2.01 12.70
C TYR A 124 7.99 -0.53 12.81
N PHE A 125 7.47 -0.11 13.98
CA PHE A 125 7.05 1.27 14.23
C PHE A 125 8.04 2.05 15.08
N GLU A 126 9.08 1.41 15.62
CA GLU A 126 10.08 2.02 16.50
C GLU A 126 9.45 2.72 17.71
N THR A 127 8.38 2.12 18.28
CA THR A 127 7.58 2.71 19.35
C THR A 127 7.14 1.67 20.38
N THR A 128 6.58 2.12 21.48
CA THR A 128 5.99 1.25 22.52
C THR A 128 4.55 0.85 22.15
N ILE A 129 4.06 -0.24 22.75
CA ILE A 129 2.66 -0.68 22.55
C ILE A 129 1.66 0.37 23.04
N ASP A 130 1.99 1.13 24.09
CA ASP A 130 1.12 2.19 24.62
C ASP A 130 1.03 3.37 23.65
N GLU A 131 2.16 3.81 23.08
CA GLU A 131 2.20 4.86 22.05
C GLU A 131 1.55 4.41 20.75
N TYR A 132 1.74 3.14 20.36
CA TYR A 132 1.01 2.54 19.23
C TYR A 132 -0.50 2.62 19.46
N ASN A 133 -1.01 2.18 20.59
CA ASN A 133 -2.44 2.21 20.91
C ASN A 133 -3.01 3.64 20.86
N LYS A 134 -2.27 4.63 21.37
CA LYS A 134 -2.65 6.03 21.28
C LYS A 134 -2.67 6.53 19.85
N SER A 135 -1.65 6.21 19.06
CA SER A 135 -1.59 6.59 17.64
C SER A 135 -2.66 5.90 16.80
N LEU A 136 -3.10 4.70 17.22
CA LEU A 136 -4.18 3.97 16.59
C LEU A 136 -5.53 4.71 16.73
N ASP A 137 -5.80 5.31 17.90
CA ASP A 137 -6.98 6.17 18.13
C ASP A 137 -7.01 7.37 17.17
N GLU A 138 -5.88 8.06 17.08
CA GLU A 138 -5.74 9.24 16.20
C GLU A 138 -5.93 8.85 14.73
N ARG A 139 -5.31 7.76 14.29
CA ARG A 139 -5.46 7.25 12.92
C ARG A 139 -6.88 6.81 12.63
N ALA A 140 -7.50 6.04 13.51
CA ALA A 140 -8.89 5.61 13.35
C ALA A 140 -9.83 6.81 13.21
N THR A 141 -9.65 7.84 14.03
CA THR A 141 -10.43 9.08 13.92
C THR A 141 -10.23 9.77 12.56
N GLN A 142 -9.01 9.81 12.03
CA GLN A 142 -8.75 10.39 10.71
C GLN A 142 -9.41 9.59 9.58
N TYR A 143 -9.34 8.24 9.63
CA TYR A 143 -10.03 7.40 8.65
C TYR A 143 -11.55 7.56 8.70
N VAL A 144 -12.15 7.65 9.90
CA VAL A 144 -13.59 7.89 10.04
C VAL A 144 -13.96 9.27 9.47
N LYS A 145 -13.16 10.32 9.70
CA LYS A 145 -13.37 11.63 9.06
C LYS A 145 -13.33 11.54 7.54
N GLN A 146 -12.33 10.83 7.00
CA GLN A 146 -12.22 10.61 5.56
C GLN A 146 -13.45 9.88 5.02
N GLN A 147 -13.89 8.82 5.69
CA GLN A 147 -15.10 8.07 5.32
C GLN A 147 -16.34 8.96 5.30
N LEU A 148 -16.58 9.73 6.36
CA LEU A 148 -17.74 10.62 6.45
C LEU A 148 -17.72 11.70 5.35
N VAL A 149 -16.56 12.26 5.02
CA VAL A 149 -16.44 13.22 3.92
C VAL A 149 -16.68 12.55 2.57
N THR A 150 -16.15 11.34 2.36
CA THR A 150 -16.38 10.54 1.15
C THR A 150 -17.87 10.24 0.97
N GLU A 151 -18.55 9.80 2.02
CA GLU A 151 -19.99 9.52 2.02
C GLU A 151 -20.82 10.79 1.71
N ALA A 152 -20.47 11.92 2.31
CA ALA A 152 -21.14 13.19 2.06
C ALA A 152 -20.99 13.67 0.61
N ILE A 153 -19.82 13.48 0.00
CA ILE A 153 -19.60 13.79 -1.42
C ILE A 153 -20.41 12.80 -2.28
N ALA A 154 -20.37 11.51 -1.97
CA ALA A 154 -21.11 10.50 -2.72
C ALA A 154 -22.62 10.77 -2.70
N GLU A 155 -23.16 11.15 -1.55
CA GLU A 155 -24.58 11.53 -1.43
C GLU A 155 -24.89 12.76 -2.27
N LYS A 156 -24.08 13.82 -2.17
CA LYS A 156 -24.28 15.07 -2.90
C LYS A 156 -24.23 14.91 -4.41
N GLU A 157 -23.28 14.10 -4.90
CA GLU A 157 -23.06 13.85 -6.32
C GLU A 157 -23.88 12.65 -6.86
N ASN A 158 -24.75 12.06 -6.02
CA ASN A 158 -25.57 10.88 -6.34
C ASN A 158 -24.74 9.69 -6.86
N ILE A 159 -23.57 9.47 -6.25
CA ILE A 159 -22.69 8.35 -6.58
C ILE A 159 -23.30 7.07 -5.98
N ALA A 160 -23.52 6.08 -6.84
CA ALA A 160 -23.97 4.74 -6.44
C ALA A 160 -23.01 3.69 -7.01
N VAL A 161 -22.94 2.56 -6.34
CA VAL A 161 -22.18 1.39 -6.79
C VAL A 161 -23.07 0.59 -7.76
N SER A 162 -22.59 0.33 -8.97
CA SER A 162 -23.24 -0.59 -9.90
C SER A 162 -22.72 -2.02 -9.71
N ASP A 163 -23.51 -3.00 -10.14
CA ASP A 163 -23.11 -4.40 -10.08
C ASP A 163 -21.79 -4.67 -10.86
N GLU A 164 -21.59 -3.98 -11.98
CA GLU A 164 -20.39 -4.10 -12.80
C GLU A 164 -19.15 -3.59 -12.05
N GLU A 165 -19.20 -2.37 -11.50
CA GLU A 165 -18.11 -1.77 -10.72
C GLU A 165 -17.79 -2.61 -9.48
N TYR A 166 -18.82 -3.14 -8.82
CA TYR A 166 -18.64 -4.06 -7.70
C TYR A 166 -17.86 -5.32 -8.11
N GLN A 167 -18.28 -5.97 -9.19
CA GLN A 167 -17.65 -7.22 -9.66
C GLN A 167 -16.21 -6.99 -10.17
N GLU A 168 -15.94 -5.88 -10.84
CA GLU A 168 -14.58 -5.51 -11.24
C GLU A 168 -13.68 -5.32 -10.03
N THR A 169 -14.10 -4.51 -9.06
CA THR A 169 -13.34 -4.25 -7.83
C THR A 169 -13.14 -5.52 -7.00
N LEU A 170 -14.17 -6.36 -6.89
CA LEU A 170 -14.08 -7.66 -6.22
C LEU A 170 -13.02 -8.54 -6.87
N LYS A 171 -13.02 -8.61 -8.21
CA LYS A 171 -12.02 -9.40 -8.94
C LYS A 171 -10.61 -8.87 -8.71
N GLU A 172 -10.41 -7.57 -8.83
CA GLU A 172 -9.10 -6.94 -8.56
C GLU A 172 -8.62 -7.24 -7.13
N TYR A 173 -9.53 -7.19 -6.18
CA TYR A 173 -9.24 -7.47 -4.77
C TYR A 173 -8.87 -8.93 -4.54
N MET A 174 -9.57 -9.86 -5.17
CA MET A 174 -9.27 -11.29 -5.15
C MET A 174 -7.91 -11.58 -5.80
N ASP A 175 -7.67 -11.05 -6.99
CA ASP A 175 -6.41 -11.22 -7.73
C ASP A 175 -5.21 -10.67 -6.95
N GLY A 176 -5.36 -9.47 -6.36
CA GLY A 176 -4.33 -8.82 -5.55
C GLY A 176 -3.98 -9.57 -4.26
N ASN A 177 -4.91 -10.35 -3.71
CA ASN A 177 -4.69 -11.15 -2.51
C ASN A 177 -4.42 -12.64 -2.81
N GLY A 178 -4.43 -13.05 -4.09
CA GLY A 178 -4.19 -14.43 -4.50
C GLY A 178 -5.29 -15.40 -4.06
N VAL A 179 -6.53 -14.92 -3.94
CA VAL A 179 -7.71 -15.69 -3.54
C VAL A 179 -8.56 -16.02 -4.76
N SER A 180 -9.03 -17.27 -4.85
CA SER A 180 -9.64 -17.78 -6.08
C SER A 180 -11.17 -17.72 -6.12
N ASN A 181 -11.83 -17.52 -4.97
CA ASN A 181 -13.28 -17.47 -4.89
C ASN A 181 -13.76 -16.52 -3.79
N GLU A 182 -15.02 -16.09 -3.89
CA GLU A 182 -15.61 -15.08 -3.02
C GLU A 182 -15.77 -15.55 -1.57
N GLU A 183 -16.08 -16.85 -1.34
CA GLU A 183 -16.22 -17.40 0.02
C GLU A 183 -14.88 -17.35 0.78
N GLU A 184 -13.79 -17.72 0.12
CA GLU A 184 -12.44 -17.61 0.68
C GLU A 184 -12.06 -16.13 0.89
N MET A 185 -12.48 -15.23 -0.02
CA MET A 185 -12.20 -13.80 0.10
C MET A 185 -12.99 -13.15 1.24
N GLU A 186 -14.25 -13.55 1.47
CA GLU A 186 -15.03 -13.12 2.63
C GLU A 186 -14.32 -13.51 3.93
N LYS A 187 -13.90 -14.78 4.02
CA LYS A 187 -13.14 -15.27 5.18
C LYS A 187 -11.83 -14.50 5.35
N PHE A 188 -11.08 -14.30 4.27
CA PHE A 188 -9.84 -13.54 4.28
C PHE A 188 -10.07 -12.11 4.80
N SER A 189 -11.14 -11.45 4.36
CA SER A 189 -11.50 -10.09 4.78
C SER A 189 -11.83 -10.00 6.25
N ILE A 190 -12.58 -10.97 6.77
CA ILE A 190 -12.91 -11.03 8.20
C ILE A 190 -11.65 -11.28 9.03
N ASP A 191 -10.82 -12.25 8.64
CA ASP A 191 -9.64 -12.68 9.39
C ASP A 191 -8.54 -11.61 9.41
N ASN A 192 -8.37 -10.85 8.32
CA ASN A 192 -7.26 -9.91 8.16
C ASN A 192 -7.65 -8.43 8.38
N PHE A 193 -8.93 -8.08 8.20
CA PHE A 193 -9.39 -6.70 8.28
C PHE A 193 -10.56 -6.50 9.24
N ALA A 194 -11.03 -7.54 9.91
CA ALA A 194 -12.21 -7.51 10.78
C ALA A 194 -13.41 -6.82 10.10
N SER A 195 -13.59 -7.01 8.81
CA SER A 195 -14.63 -6.40 7.99
C SER A 195 -15.20 -7.38 6.98
N LYS A 196 -16.49 -7.22 6.67
CA LYS A 196 -17.13 -7.98 5.59
C LYS A 196 -16.58 -7.55 4.24
N LEU A 197 -16.47 -8.48 3.33
CA LEU A 197 -16.02 -8.24 1.95
C LEU A 197 -16.88 -7.18 1.25
N ASP A 198 -18.19 -7.30 1.33
CA ASP A 198 -19.15 -6.34 0.80
C ASP A 198 -18.87 -4.89 1.23
N THR A 199 -18.56 -4.70 2.51
CA THR A 199 -18.24 -3.38 3.05
C THR A 199 -16.97 -2.82 2.41
N ILE A 200 -15.91 -3.64 2.33
CA ILE A 200 -14.63 -3.24 1.76
C ILE A 200 -14.77 -2.86 0.28
N ILE A 201 -15.47 -3.69 -0.50
CA ILE A 201 -15.65 -3.46 -1.94
C ILE A 201 -16.48 -2.21 -2.20
N ASN A 202 -17.61 -2.04 -1.51
CA ASN A 202 -18.44 -0.84 -1.66
C ASN A 202 -17.70 0.44 -1.27
N GLU A 203 -16.98 0.45 -0.13
CA GLU A 203 -16.15 1.58 0.29
C GLU A 203 -15.08 1.92 -0.78
N ALA A 204 -14.42 0.92 -1.36
CA ALA A 204 -13.41 1.11 -2.39
C ALA A 204 -14.00 1.71 -3.68
N VAL A 205 -15.13 1.18 -4.17
CA VAL A 205 -15.82 1.69 -5.36
C VAL A 205 -16.26 3.14 -5.14
N ILE A 206 -16.88 3.45 -4.02
CA ILE A 206 -17.34 4.81 -3.70
C ILE A 206 -16.15 5.78 -3.66
N LEU A 207 -15.07 5.43 -2.96
CA LEU A 207 -13.88 6.27 -2.89
C LEU A 207 -13.28 6.52 -4.29
N ASN A 208 -13.13 5.47 -5.10
CA ASN A 208 -12.61 5.59 -6.46
C ASN A 208 -13.48 6.50 -7.35
N LYS A 209 -14.79 6.50 -7.15
CA LYS A 209 -15.72 7.40 -7.88
C LYS A 209 -15.66 8.82 -7.36
N VAL A 210 -15.55 9.02 -6.05
CA VAL A 210 -15.38 10.35 -5.45
C VAL A 210 -14.08 11.01 -5.91
N LEU A 211 -13.00 10.26 -6.07
CA LEU A 211 -11.73 10.77 -6.57
C LEU A 211 -11.77 11.18 -8.05
N LYS A 212 -12.83 10.82 -8.80
CA LYS A 212 -13.01 11.18 -10.21
C LYS A 212 -13.94 12.36 -10.44
N VAL A 213 -14.57 12.88 -9.38
CA VAL A 213 -15.45 14.04 -9.42
C VAL A 213 -14.67 15.32 -9.09
#